data_e4044da58c7c8527ec1aba8ee06a42f2
#
_entry.id   e4044da58c7c8527ec1aba8ee06a42f2
#
_cell.length_a   1.000
_cell.length_b   1.000
_cell.length_c   1.000
_cell.angle_alpha   90.00
_cell.angle_beta   90.00
_cell.angle_gamma   90.00
#
_symmetry.space_group_name_H-M   'P 1'
#
loop_
_entity.id
_entity.type
_entity.pdbx_description
1 polymer ?
#
loop_
_entity_poly.entity_id
_entity_poly.type
_entity_poly.pdbx_seq_one_letter_code
_entity_poly.pdbx_strand_id
1 'polypeptide(L)'
;QSPLMARCIKNEKYGRPIFFGSMITEGIVALIWAAAATYFYHNNGMGENNAAVVVDSITKEWLGTVGGILAVLGVIAAPITSGDTAFRSARLIVADFLHLEQRSVSKRLMICIPLFLVAIALLLYSQKDKDGFDMIWRYFAWSNQTLAVFTLWALTVYLVISKKPYIV
;
A
#
# COMPACT_ATOMS: atom_id res chain seq x y z
N GLN A 1 -7.27 -5.42 -0.87
CA GLN A 1 -7.66 -4.87 -2.19
C GLN A 1 -7.93 -5.99 -3.23
N SER A 2 -7.09 -7.01 -3.30
CA SER A 2 -7.20 -8.10 -4.28
C SER A 2 -8.58 -8.77 -4.33
N PRO A 3 -9.26 -9.10 -3.20
CA PRO A 3 -10.60 -9.69 -3.26
C PRO A 3 -11.66 -8.78 -3.89
N LEU A 4 -11.54 -7.45 -3.70
CA LEU A 4 -12.46 -6.50 -4.33
C LEU A 4 -12.22 -6.41 -5.84
N MET A 5 -10.96 -6.37 -6.26
CA MET A 5 -10.58 -6.36 -7.67
C MET A 5 -10.98 -7.67 -8.37
N ALA A 6 -10.82 -8.81 -7.71
CA ALA A 6 -11.21 -10.11 -8.24
C ALA A 6 -12.71 -10.18 -8.61
N ARG A 7 -13.57 -9.51 -7.84
CA ARG A 7 -15.01 -9.41 -8.13
C ARG A 7 -15.34 -8.50 -9.32
N CYS A 8 -14.43 -7.61 -9.70
CA CYS A 8 -14.60 -6.66 -10.80
C CYS A 8 -14.08 -7.18 -12.14
N ILE A 9 -13.37 -8.29 -12.17
CA ILE A 9 -12.79 -8.86 -13.38
C ILE A 9 -13.90 -9.51 -14.22
N LYS A 10 -13.98 -9.14 -15.50
CA LYS A 10 -14.98 -9.71 -16.43
C LYS A 10 -14.70 -11.17 -16.81
N ASN A 11 -13.44 -11.59 -16.79
CA ASN A 11 -13.03 -12.93 -17.19
C ASN A 11 -11.79 -13.36 -16.38
N GLU A 12 -11.79 -14.59 -15.87
CA GLU A 12 -10.67 -15.14 -15.09
C GLU A 12 -9.33 -15.13 -15.82
N LYS A 13 -9.33 -15.17 -17.15
CA LYS A 13 -8.11 -15.08 -17.99
C LYS A 13 -7.31 -13.80 -17.73
N TYR A 14 -7.97 -12.74 -17.30
CA TYR A 14 -7.32 -11.47 -16.96
C TYR A 14 -6.72 -11.44 -15.54
N GLY A 15 -7.01 -12.44 -14.72
CA GLY A 15 -6.48 -12.52 -13.36
C GLY A 15 -4.95 -12.50 -13.32
N ARG A 16 -4.31 -13.30 -14.17
CA ARG A 16 -2.84 -13.36 -14.22
C ARG A 16 -2.18 -12.05 -14.63
N PRO A 17 -2.51 -11.38 -15.75
CA PRO A 17 -1.91 -10.10 -16.10
C PRO A 17 -2.28 -8.98 -15.11
N ILE A 18 -3.49 -8.97 -14.55
CA ILE A 18 -3.92 -7.93 -13.62
C ILE A 18 -3.23 -8.07 -12.26
N PHE A 19 -3.21 -9.26 -11.66
CA PHE A 19 -2.64 -9.42 -10.31
C PHE A 19 -1.12 -9.65 -10.36
N PHE A 20 -0.67 -10.65 -11.11
CA PHE A 20 0.74 -10.98 -11.17
C PHE A 20 1.54 -9.95 -11.97
N GLY A 21 1.02 -9.50 -13.11
CA GLY A 21 1.67 -8.49 -13.94
C GLY A 21 1.85 -7.15 -13.22
N SER A 22 0.82 -6.68 -12.52
CA SER A 22 0.94 -5.43 -11.73
C SER A 22 1.94 -5.57 -10.58
N MET A 23 2.00 -6.71 -9.90
CA MET A 23 2.98 -6.92 -8.83
C MET A 23 4.42 -6.94 -9.34
N ILE A 24 4.66 -7.51 -10.53
CA ILE A 24 5.99 -7.44 -11.16
C ILE A 24 6.35 -6.00 -11.48
N THR A 25 5.42 -5.23 -12.06
CA THR A 25 5.65 -3.82 -12.39
C THR A 25 5.95 -3.00 -11.12
N GLU A 26 5.17 -3.21 -10.06
CA GLU A 26 5.41 -2.58 -8.76
C GLU A 26 6.79 -2.94 -8.19
N GLY A 27 7.17 -4.22 -8.27
CA GLY A 27 8.48 -4.69 -7.84
C GLY A 27 9.64 -4.05 -8.61
N ILE A 28 9.51 -3.90 -9.93
CA ILE A 28 10.51 -3.22 -10.75
C ILE A 28 10.64 -1.74 -10.35
N VAL A 29 9.54 -1.04 -10.16
CA VAL A 29 9.54 0.36 -9.70
C VAL A 29 10.19 0.47 -8.32
N ALA A 30 9.87 -0.43 -7.40
CA ALA A 30 10.49 -0.46 -6.07
C ALA A 30 12.01 -0.69 -6.13
N LEU A 31 12.47 -1.57 -7.02
CA LEU A 31 13.91 -1.80 -7.23
C LEU A 31 14.61 -0.57 -7.81
N ILE A 32 13.97 0.16 -8.74
CA ILE A 32 14.51 1.42 -9.27
C ILE A 32 14.70 2.44 -8.13
N TRP A 33 13.70 2.59 -7.27
CA TRP A 33 13.80 3.50 -6.11
C TRP A 33 14.84 3.04 -5.09
N ALA A 34 14.97 1.74 -4.84
CA ALA A 34 15.99 1.20 -3.96
C ALA A 34 17.40 1.48 -4.49
N ALA A 35 17.62 1.27 -5.79
CA ALA A 35 18.89 1.56 -6.44
C ALA A 35 19.21 3.08 -6.41
N ALA A 36 18.23 3.92 -6.69
CA ALA A 36 18.37 5.37 -6.64
C ALA A 36 18.72 5.88 -5.24
N ALA A 37 18.03 5.37 -4.22
CA ALA A 37 18.30 5.71 -2.82
C ALA A 37 19.70 5.22 -2.39
N THR A 38 20.10 4.00 -2.78
CA THR A 38 21.44 3.47 -2.49
C THR A 38 22.54 4.35 -3.10
N TYR A 39 22.36 4.76 -4.36
CA TYR A 39 23.26 5.69 -5.03
C TYR A 39 23.36 7.04 -4.32
N PHE A 40 22.22 7.61 -3.94
CA PHE A 40 22.15 8.88 -3.23
C PHE A 40 22.91 8.83 -1.90
N TYR A 41 22.67 7.82 -1.07
CA TYR A 41 23.34 7.66 0.22
C TYR A 41 24.84 7.34 0.08
N HIS A 42 25.24 6.64 -0.98
CA HIS A 42 26.66 6.38 -1.25
C HIS A 42 27.42 7.67 -1.52
N ASN A 43 26.81 8.62 -2.24
CA ASN A 43 27.47 9.87 -2.65
C ASN A 43 27.34 10.99 -1.61
N ASN A 44 26.21 11.06 -0.90
CA ASN A 44 25.89 12.18 0.01
C ASN A 44 26.00 11.80 1.51
N GLY A 45 26.23 10.54 1.83
CA GLY A 45 26.25 10.05 3.21
C GLY A 45 24.84 9.90 3.81
N MET A 46 24.78 9.29 5.01
CA MET A 46 23.51 8.99 5.72
C MET A 46 22.99 10.17 6.57
N GLY A 47 23.13 11.39 6.13
CA GLY A 47 22.73 12.57 6.91
C GLY A 47 21.23 12.89 6.88
N GLU A 48 20.51 12.47 5.86
CA GLU A 48 19.09 12.82 5.65
C GLU A 48 18.21 11.55 5.67
N ASN A 49 17.33 11.45 6.66
CA ASN A 49 16.44 10.30 6.83
C ASN A 49 15.01 10.56 6.34
N ASN A 50 14.71 11.77 5.86
CA ASN A 50 13.38 12.10 5.35
C ASN A 50 13.23 11.61 3.92
N ALA A 51 12.43 10.57 3.71
CA ALA A 51 12.19 9.97 2.40
C ALA A 51 11.69 10.97 1.34
N ALA A 52 10.89 11.97 1.73
CA ALA A 52 10.39 12.99 0.80
C ALA A 52 11.51 13.90 0.29
N VAL A 53 12.44 14.28 1.17
CA VAL A 53 13.61 15.10 0.81
C VAL A 53 14.57 14.32 -0.09
N VAL A 54 14.80 13.04 0.22
CA VAL A 54 15.63 12.15 -0.61
C VAL A 54 15.06 12.02 -2.01
N VAL A 55 13.75 11.76 -2.13
CA VAL A 55 13.05 11.67 -3.43
C VAL A 55 13.18 12.97 -4.22
N ASP A 56 12.92 14.12 -3.59
CA ASP A 56 13.03 15.43 -4.23
C ASP A 56 14.47 15.71 -4.72
N SER A 57 15.47 15.40 -3.91
CA SER A 57 16.88 15.58 -4.26
C SER A 57 17.30 14.69 -5.42
N ILE A 58 17.00 13.40 -5.38
CA ILE A 58 17.31 12.46 -6.46
C ILE A 58 16.64 12.88 -7.77
N THR A 59 15.37 13.23 -7.71
CA THR A 59 14.61 13.55 -8.93
C THR A 59 15.06 14.87 -9.55
N LYS A 60 15.43 15.87 -8.75
CA LYS A 60 15.99 17.11 -9.25
C LYS A 60 17.38 16.93 -9.87
N GLU A 61 18.22 16.12 -9.23
CA GLU A 61 19.59 15.84 -9.72
C GLU A 61 19.56 15.10 -11.06
N TRP A 62 18.71 14.07 -11.19
CA TRP A 62 18.71 13.21 -12.36
C TRP A 62 17.80 13.66 -13.50
N LEU A 63 16.67 14.28 -13.18
CA LEU A 63 15.63 14.63 -14.15
C LEU A 63 15.49 16.14 -14.35
N GLY A 64 16.25 16.94 -13.63
CA GLY A 64 16.14 18.39 -13.64
C GLY A 64 14.83 18.88 -13.04
N THR A 65 14.56 20.19 -13.16
CA THR A 65 13.42 20.83 -12.47
C THR A 65 12.07 20.29 -12.94
N VAL A 66 11.86 20.13 -14.24
CA VAL A 66 10.57 19.68 -14.80
C VAL A 66 10.31 18.18 -14.45
N GLY A 67 11.33 17.35 -14.67
CA GLY A 67 11.24 15.93 -14.33
C GLY A 67 11.07 15.69 -12.83
N GLY A 68 11.74 16.51 -12.00
CA GLY A 68 11.56 16.48 -10.55
C GLY A 68 10.13 16.80 -10.12
N ILE A 69 9.51 17.84 -10.66
CA ILE A 69 8.11 18.17 -10.37
C ILE A 69 7.16 17.03 -10.76
N LEU A 70 7.33 16.45 -11.94
CA LEU A 70 6.49 15.33 -12.40
C LEU A 70 6.66 14.09 -11.51
N ALA A 71 7.89 13.78 -11.10
CA ALA A 71 8.16 12.66 -10.21
C ALA A 71 7.54 12.84 -8.82
N VAL A 72 7.67 14.04 -8.24
CA VAL A 72 7.06 14.38 -6.94
C VAL A 72 5.53 14.32 -7.02
N LEU A 73 4.92 14.83 -8.10
CA LEU A 73 3.48 14.69 -8.32
C LEU A 73 3.04 13.23 -8.40
N GLY A 74 3.82 12.38 -9.07
CA GLY A 74 3.57 10.93 -9.12
C GLY A 74 3.63 10.27 -7.74
N VAL A 75 4.66 10.60 -6.95
CA VAL A 75 4.83 10.10 -5.58
C VAL A 75 3.71 10.57 -4.64
N ILE A 76 3.15 11.77 -4.85
CA ILE A 76 2.00 12.26 -4.08
C ILE A 76 0.70 11.59 -4.54
N ALA A 77 0.50 11.42 -5.84
CA ALA A 77 -0.72 10.83 -6.39
C ALA A 77 -0.91 9.34 -6.00
N ALA A 78 0.17 8.57 -5.92
CA ALA A 78 0.12 7.15 -5.59
C ALA A 78 -0.49 6.86 -4.20
N PRO A 79 -0.09 7.50 -3.09
CA PRO A 79 -0.74 7.34 -1.78
C PRO A 79 -2.21 7.76 -1.76
N ILE A 80 -2.61 8.79 -2.53
CA ILE A 80 -4.00 9.23 -2.60
C ILE A 80 -4.89 8.14 -3.17
N THR A 81 -4.51 7.54 -4.28
CA THR A 81 -5.27 6.45 -4.92
C THR A 81 -5.28 5.17 -4.07
N SER A 82 -4.15 4.83 -3.48
CA SER A 82 -4.02 3.67 -2.58
C SER A 82 -4.80 3.89 -1.29
N GLY A 83 -4.78 5.09 -0.74
CA GLY A 83 -5.52 5.47 0.47
C GLY A 83 -7.03 5.36 0.28
N ASP A 84 -7.59 5.88 -0.82
CA ASP A 84 -9.03 5.73 -1.12
C ASP A 84 -9.44 4.25 -1.12
N THR A 85 -8.67 3.41 -1.80
CA THR A 85 -8.95 1.98 -1.87
C THR A 85 -8.78 1.27 -0.54
N ALA A 86 -7.78 1.65 0.27
CA ALA A 86 -7.54 1.10 1.60
C ALA A 86 -8.69 1.44 2.56
N PHE A 87 -9.13 2.71 2.61
CA PHE A 87 -10.27 3.13 3.43
C PHE A 87 -11.58 2.50 2.99
N ARG A 88 -11.78 2.31 1.69
CA ARG A 88 -12.93 1.58 1.16
C ARG A 88 -12.93 0.12 1.62
N SER A 89 -11.79 -0.53 1.55
CA SER A 89 -11.62 -1.92 2.01
C SER A 89 -11.85 -2.04 3.51
N ALA A 90 -11.26 -1.17 4.32
CA ALA A 90 -11.44 -1.13 5.77
C ALA A 90 -12.92 -0.92 6.14
N ARG A 91 -13.58 0.04 5.49
CA ARG A 91 -15.02 0.27 5.70
C ARG A 91 -15.85 -0.97 5.41
N LEU A 92 -15.58 -1.66 4.30
CA LEU A 92 -16.34 -2.85 3.90
C LEU A 92 -16.11 -4.02 4.88
N ILE A 93 -14.88 -4.20 5.36
CA ILE A 93 -14.56 -5.22 6.37
C ILE A 93 -15.31 -4.94 7.67
N VAL A 94 -15.27 -3.70 8.16
CA VAL A 94 -15.99 -3.30 9.38
C VAL A 94 -17.52 -3.44 9.20
N ALA A 95 -18.05 -3.05 8.03
CA ALA A 95 -19.46 -3.19 7.72
C ALA A 95 -19.90 -4.66 7.68
N ASP A 96 -19.09 -5.54 7.12
CA ASP A 96 -19.36 -6.97 7.05
C ASP A 96 -19.34 -7.59 8.45
N PHE A 97 -18.34 -7.24 9.26
CA PHE A 97 -18.23 -7.68 10.65
C PHE A 97 -19.42 -7.22 11.52
N LEU A 98 -19.90 -5.99 11.33
CA LEU A 98 -21.05 -5.42 12.05
C LEU A 98 -22.40 -5.77 11.40
N HIS A 99 -22.41 -6.53 10.30
CA HIS A 99 -23.63 -6.87 9.53
C HIS A 99 -24.44 -5.63 9.09
N LEU A 100 -23.74 -4.54 8.76
CA LEU A 100 -24.36 -3.26 8.38
C LEU A 100 -24.48 -3.13 6.86
N GLU A 101 -25.71 -2.93 6.39
CA GLU A 101 -25.95 -2.65 4.97
C GLU A 101 -25.30 -1.31 4.55
N GLN A 102 -24.49 -1.35 3.50
CA GLN A 102 -23.77 -0.19 2.96
C GLN A 102 -24.54 0.58 1.87
N ARG A 103 -25.84 0.32 1.71
CA ARG A 103 -26.65 0.98 0.69
C ARG A 103 -26.96 2.45 1.03
N SER A 104 -27.17 2.76 2.31
CA SER A 104 -27.44 4.09 2.81
C SER A 104 -26.16 4.90 3.05
N VAL A 105 -26.14 6.16 2.61
CA VAL A 105 -25.01 7.10 2.82
C VAL A 105 -24.76 7.31 4.32
N SER A 106 -25.80 7.44 5.12
CA SER A 106 -25.68 7.63 6.58
C SER A 106 -24.96 6.47 7.26
N LYS A 107 -25.28 5.22 6.88
CA LYS A 107 -24.61 4.04 7.41
C LYS A 107 -23.14 3.95 6.97
N ARG A 108 -22.82 4.45 5.76
CA ARG A 108 -21.41 4.56 5.31
C ARG A 108 -20.65 5.59 6.13
N LEU A 109 -21.21 6.77 6.36
CA LEU A 109 -20.58 7.83 7.14
C LEU A 109 -20.35 7.40 8.59
N MET A 110 -21.29 6.65 9.17
CA MET A 110 -21.14 6.12 10.53
C MET A 110 -19.89 5.26 10.72
N ILE A 111 -19.45 4.54 9.69
CA ILE A 111 -18.21 3.76 9.73
C ILE A 111 -17.00 4.60 9.27
N CYS A 112 -17.18 5.45 8.24
CA CYS A 112 -16.08 6.23 7.70
C CYS A 112 -15.54 7.26 8.70
N ILE A 113 -16.42 7.95 9.43
CA ILE A 113 -16.01 9.01 10.36
C ILE A 113 -15.06 8.48 11.44
N PRO A 114 -15.37 7.41 12.20
CA PRO A 114 -14.44 6.85 13.17
C PRO A 114 -13.12 6.38 12.55
N LEU A 115 -13.16 5.73 11.37
CA LEU A 115 -11.96 5.31 10.66
C LEU A 115 -11.04 6.47 10.30
N PHE A 116 -11.61 7.57 9.78
CA PHE A 116 -10.84 8.77 9.47
C PHE A 116 -10.31 9.45 10.73
N LEU A 117 -11.07 9.50 11.82
CA LEU A 117 -10.59 10.07 13.09
C LEU A 117 -9.40 9.29 13.63
N VAL A 118 -9.45 7.96 13.61
CA VAL A 118 -8.31 7.11 14.01
C VAL A 118 -7.11 7.34 13.09
N ALA A 119 -7.32 7.40 11.78
CA ALA A 119 -6.24 7.66 10.83
C ALA A 119 -5.58 9.03 11.04
N ILE A 120 -6.38 10.08 11.27
CA ILE A 120 -5.89 11.43 11.58
C ILE A 120 -5.12 11.42 12.92
N ALA A 121 -5.63 10.76 13.95
CA ALA A 121 -4.95 10.65 15.23
C ALA A 121 -3.57 9.98 15.10
N LEU A 122 -3.50 8.87 14.35
CA LEU A 122 -2.24 8.18 14.05
C LEU A 122 -1.28 9.06 13.25
N LEU A 123 -1.79 9.81 12.27
CA LEU A 123 -0.98 10.73 11.47
C LEU A 123 -0.40 11.86 12.35
N LEU A 124 -1.21 12.47 13.20
CA LEU A 124 -0.76 13.51 14.12
C LEU A 124 0.27 12.98 15.12
N TYR A 125 0.07 11.76 15.62
CA TYR A 125 1.03 11.08 16.47
C TYR A 125 2.37 10.87 15.76
N SER A 126 2.35 10.38 14.51
CA SER A 126 3.57 10.13 13.73
C SER A 126 4.36 11.40 13.41
N GLN A 127 3.70 12.56 13.34
CA GLN A 127 4.38 13.84 13.09
C GLN A 127 4.92 14.48 14.37
N LYS A 128 4.33 14.20 15.52
CA LYS A 128 4.71 14.81 16.79
C LYS A 128 5.95 14.17 17.42
N ASP A 129 6.14 12.87 17.19
CA ASP A 129 7.26 12.10 17.71
C ASP A 129 8.28 11.82 16.60
N LYS A 130 9.57 12.05 16.86
CA LYS A 130 10.65 11.75 15.89
C LYS A 130 10.70 10.28 15.49
N ASP A 131 10.37 9.38 16.43
CA ASP A 131 10.34 7.93 16.20
C ASP A 131 8.94 7.41 15.84
N GLY A 132 7.93 8.27 15.85
CA GLY A 132 6.54 7.92 15.63
C GLY A 132 6.28 7.32 14.25
N PHE A 133 6.92 7.86 13.21
CA PHE A 133 6.85 7.32 11.86
C PHE A 133 7.47 5.91 11.78
N ASP A 134 8.65 5.70 12.34
CA ASP A 134 9.35 4.42 12.32
C ASP A 134 8.58 3.34 13.10
N MET A 135 7.95 3.74 14.20
CA MET A 135 7.10 2.84 14.98
C MET A 135 5.89 2.37 14.15
N ILE A 136 5.18 3.29 13.51
CA ILE A 136 4.03 2.95 12.65
C ILE A 136 4.49 2.09 11.47
N TRP A 137 5.64 2.38 10.87
CA TRP A 137 6.21 1.61 9.78
C TRP A 137 6.55 0.16 10.17
N ARG A 138 7.07 -0.05 11.38
CA ARG A 138 7.31 -1.40 11.93
C ARG A 138 6.02 -2.18 12.13
N TYR A 139 4.99 -1.55 12.69
CA TYR A 139 3.67 -2.19 12.83
C TYR A 139 3.03 -2.51 11.49
N PHE A 140 3.18 -1.64 10.52
CA PHE A 140 2.71 -1.88 9.15
C PHE A 140 3.43 -3.09 8.52
N ALA A 141 4.74 -3.16 8.62
CA ALA A 141 5.53 -4.30 8.13
C ALA A 141 5.12 -5.61 8.81
N TRP A 142 5.00 -5.61 10.13
CA TRP A 142 4.56 -6.77 10.90
C TRP A 142 3.14 -7.22 10.53
N SER A 143 2.22 -6.29 10.35
CA SER A 143 0.84 -6.57 9.95
C SER A 143 0.79 -7.21 8.56
N ASN A 144 1.59 -6.74 7.61
CA ASN A 144 1.69 -7.32 6.27
C ASN A 144 2.25 -8.75 6.31
N GLN A 145 3.26 -9.02 7.13
CA GLN A 145 3.82 -10.36 7.30
C GLN A 145 2.78 -11.32 7.89
N THR A 146 2.05 -10.86 8.91
CA THR A 146 0.98 -11.64 9.54
C THR A 146 -0.14 -11.95 8.53
N LEU A 147 -0.57 -10.96 7.75
CA LEU A 147 -1.56 -11.15 6.70
C LEU A 147 -1.09 -12.13 5.62
N ALA A 148 0.20 -12.07 5.25
CA ALA A 148 0.79 -12.98 4.28
C ALA A 148 0.72 -14.44 4.76
N VAL A 149 0.98 -14.71 6.05
CA VAL A 149 0.86 -16.06 6.61
C VAL A 149 -0.55 -16.61 6.44
N PHE A 150 -1.58 -15.84 6.84
CA PHE A 150 -2.97 -16.28 6.70
C PHE A 150 -3.38 -16.46 5.24
N THR A 151 -2.93 -15.57 4.36
CA THR A 151 -3.24 -15.65 2.92
C THR A 151 -2.60 -16.88 2.27
N LEU A 152 -1.32 -17.15 2.58
CA LEU A 152 -0.61 -18.32 2.06
C LEU A 152 -1.21 -19.61 2.60
N TRP A 153 -1.61 -19.63 3.87
CA TRP A 153 -2.31 -20.78 4.45
C TRP A 153 -3.64 -21.06 3.75
N ALA A 154 -4.46 -20.02 3.58
CA ALA A 154 -5.74 -20.14 2.87
C ALA A 154 -5.55 -20.62 1.43
N LEU A 155 -4.52 -20.12 0.73
CA LEU A 155 -4.16 -20.54 -0.61
C LEU A 155 -3.75 -22.02 -0.65
N THR A 156 -2.92 -22.46 0.31
CA THR A 156 -2.48 -23.85 0.41
C THR A 156 -3.67 -24.78 0.62
N VAL A 157 -4.58 -24.45 1.54
CA VAL A 157 -5.81 -25.22 1.78
C VAL A 157 -6.66 -25.29 0.51
N TYR A 158 -6.82 -24.16 -0.21
CA TYR A 158 -7.54 -24.14 -1.47
C TYR A 158 -6.92 -25.05 -2.54
N LEU A 159 -5.59 -25.04 -2.67
CA LEU A 159 -4.88 -25.89 -3.63
C LEU A 159 -5.04 -27.38 -3.30
N VAL A 160 -4.96 -27.75 -2.01
CA VAL A 160 -5.19 -29.13 -1.55
C VAL A 160 -6.61 -29.59 -1.88
N ILE A 161 -7.61 -28.78 -1.55
CA ILE A 161 -9.03 -29.11 -1.85
C ILE A 161 -9.25 -29.21 -3.36
N SER A 162 -8.60 -28.35 -4.14
CA SER A 162 -8.69 -28.33 -5.60
C SER A 162 -7.84 -29.41 -6.29
N LYS A 163 -7.14 -30.25 -5.54
CA LYS A 163 -6.22 -31.31 -6.05
C LYS A 163 -5.16 -30.75 -7.01
N LYS A 164 -4.68 -29.54 -6.77
CA LYS A 164 -3.60 -28.87 -7.50
C LYS A 164 -2.28 -29.02 -6.74
N PRO A 165 -1.11 -28.94 -7.41
CA PRO A 165 0.18 -28.95 -6.70
C PRO A 165 0.25 -27.76 -5.73
N TYR A 166 0.59 -28.04 -4.47
CA TYR A 166 0.64 -27.08 -3.37
C TYR A 166 2.04 -26.98 -2.73
N ILE A 167 2.97 -27.80 -3.18
CA ILE A 167 4.38 -27.75 -2.78
C ILE A 167 5.14 -27.04 -3.90
N VAL A 168 5.81 -25.95 -3.54
CA VAL A 168 6.68 -25.16 -4.44
C VAL A 168 8.12 -25.31 -3.96
#